data_9ad653455683ecc01c8a9eb69552a4ce
#
_entry.id   9ad653455683ecc01c8a9eb69552a4ce
#
_cell.length_a   1.000
_cell.length_b   1.000
_cell.length_c   1.000
_cell.angle_alpha   90.00
_cell.angle_beta   90.00
_cell.angle_gamma   90.00
#
_symmetry.space_group_name_H-M   'P 1'
#
loop_
_entity.id
_entity.type
_entity.pdbx_description
1 polymer ?
#
loop_
_entity_poly.entity_id
_entity_poly.type
_entity_poly.pdbx_seq_one_letter_code
_entity_poly.pdbx_strand_id
1 'polypeptide(L)'
;MIMFLVINTSGLIIIPISIMVYRAQMGAAQPTDVFIPILLSTFISTLVGVIAVSIAQKINLINKPILILMGVICLFFSGLIYLFLNISREEMGTYSTLIANILLFGVIILFILTGVRKKINVYDSFVEGAKEGFTTAVRIIPYLVAFLVGIAVFRTSGAMDFLIDGIRMGVSAAGLDTQFVEGLPTMLMKPLSGSGARGMMLDAMNTYGADSFIGRLCSIVQGSSDTTFYVVALYFGSVGIRNTYYTIPCSLLADLAGAVAAVTMTYLFFT
;
A
#
# COMPACT_ATOMS: atom_id res chain seq x y z
N MET A 1 -14.09 -11.32 -14.22
CA MET A 1 -12.83 -11.84 -13.64
C MET A 1 -11.70 -10.83 -13.71
N ILE A 2 -11.32 -10.29 -14.88
CA ILE A 2 -10.22 -9.30 -15.00
C ILE A 2 -10.46 -8.06 -14.10
N MET A 3 -11.64 -7.44 -14.16
CA MET A 3 -12.01 -6.32 -13.29
C MET A 3 -11.85 -6.66 -11.80
N PHE A 4 -12.32 -7.83 -11.38
CA PHE A 4 -12.18 -8.31 -10.01
C PHE A 4 -10.70 -8.41 -9.60
N LEU A 5 -9.85 -8.97 -10.47
CA LEU A 5 -8.42 -9.11 -10.20
C LEU A 5 -7.71 -7.77 -10.12
N VAL A 6 -8.01 -6.84 -11.03
CA VAL A 6 -7.39 -5.51 -11.01
C VAL A 6 -7.83 -4.72 -9.78
N ILE A 7 -9.09 -4.82 -9.36
CA ILE A 7 -9.55 -4.23 -8.10
C ILE A 7 -8.85 -4.88 -6.89
N ASN A 8 -8.57 -6.19 -6.97
CA ASN A 8 -7.84 -6.89 -5.90
C ASN A 8 -6.36 -6.47 -5.84
N THR A 9 -5.69 -6.33 -6.99
CA THR A 9 -4.29 -5.91 -7.05
C THR A 9 -4.10 -4.43 -6.67
N SER A 10 -5.01 -3.56 -7.08
CA SER A 10 -4.99 -2.15 -6.67
C SER A 10 -5.46 -1.92 -5.23
N GLY A 11 -6.12 -2.89 -4.66
CA GLY A 11 -6.60 -3.09 -3.29
C GLY A 11 -6.83 -1.82 -2.46
N LEU A 12 -8.08 -1.35 -2.36
CA LEU A 12 -8.42 -0.26 -1.43
C LEU A 12 -8.17 -0.74 0.01
N ILE A 13 -7.00 -0.41 0.55
CA ILE A 13 -6.63 -0.76 1.92
C ILE A 13 -7.25 0.25 2.87
N ILE A 14 -8.32 -0.16 3.56
CA ILE A 14 -9.01 0.71 4.51
C ILE A 14 -8.18 0.88 5.78
N ILE A 15 -7.52 -0.16 6.26
CA ILE A 15 -6.69 -0.10 7.48
C ILE A 15 -5.38 -0.87 7.24
N PRO A 16 -4.25 -0.17 7.04
CA PRO A 16 -2.95 -0.78 6.77
C PRO A 16 -2.23 -1.23 8.06
N ILE A 17 -2.86 -2.13 8.83
CA ILE A 17 -2.39 -2.56 10.16
C ILE A 17 -0.93 -3.01 10.11
N SER A 18 -0.56 -3.85 9.13
CA SER A 18 0.80 -4.41 9.05
C SER A 18 1.87 -3.32 8.90
N ILE A 19 1.59 -2.28 8.13
CA ILE A 19 2.54 -1.17 7.92
C ILE A 19 2.71 -0.37 9.21
N MET A 20 1.61 -0.08 9.90
CA MET A 20 1.65 0.63 11.19
C MET A 20 2.43 -0.15 12.24
N VAL A 21 2.25 -1.49 12.29
CA VAL A 21 3.01 -2.36 13.20
C VAL A 21 4.51 -2.32 12.88
N TYR A 22 4.89 -2.42 11.61
CA TYR A 22 6.31 -2.33 11.23
C TYR A 22 6.89 -0.96 11.55
N ARG A 23 6.18 0.13 11.29
CA ARG A 23 6.63 1.47 11.68
C ARG A 23 6.82 1.60 13.19
N ALA A 24 5.89 1.06 13.99
CA ALA A 24 6.03 1.03 15.46
C ALA A 24 7.27 0.24 15.90
N GLN A 25 7.52 -0.94 15.30
CA GLN A 25 8.69 -1.76 15.59
C GLN A 25 10.00 -1.08 15.21
N MET A 26 9.98 -0.25 14.17
CA MET A 26 11.12 0.54 13.69
C MET A 26 11.28 1.87 14.45
N GLY A 27 10.51 2.09 15.52
CA GLY A 27 10.66 3.25 16.40
C GLY A 27 10.05 4.54 15.88
N ALA A 28 9.06 4.48 14.98
CA ALA A 28 8.35 5.67 14.51
C ALA A 28 7.64 6.35 15.69
N ALA A 29 7.76 7.69 15.80
CA ALA A 29 7.08 8.47 16.82
C ALA A 29 5.56 8.44 16.68
N GLN A 30 5.08 8.46 15.43
CA GLN A 30 3.67 8.33 15.08
C GLN A 30 3.49 7.28 13.98
N PRO A 31 3.36 5.98 14.35
CA PRO A 31 3.26 4.89 13.36
C PRO A 31 2.10 5.01 12.40
N THR A 32 1.05 5.71 12.79
CA THR A 32 -0.23 5.84 12.07
C THR A 32 -0.34 7.11 11.22
N ASP A 33 0.67 7.97 11.19
CA ASP A 33 0.65 9.23 10.41
C ASP A 33 0.52 9.00 8.89
N VAL A 34 0.97 7.84 8.41
CA VAL A 34 0.87 7.41 7.01
C VAL A 34 -0.52 6.88 6.60
N PHE A 35 -1.47 6.80 7.53
CA PHE A 35 -2.79 6.19 7.28
C PHE A 35 -3.55 6.88 6.14
N ILE A 36 -3.76 8.18 6.24
CA ILE A 36 -4.49 8.94 5.21
C ILE A 36 -3.74 8.94 3.86
N PRO A 37 -2.42 9.21 3.82
CA PRO A 37 -1.64 9.06 2.59
C PRO A 37 -1.80 7.71 1.91
N ILE A 38 -1.78 6.60 2.66
CA ILE A 38 -2.01 5.25 2.11
C ILE A 38 -3.42 5.13 1.55
N LEU A 39 -4.43 5.55 2.31
CA LEU A 39 -5.83 5.47 1.91
C LEU A 39 -6.08 6.24 0.60
N LEU A 40 -5.52 7.44 0.45
CA LEU A 40 -5.62 8.23 -0.77
C LEU A 40 -4.87 7.60 -1.95
N SER A 41 -3.69 7.07 -1.71
CA SER A 41 -2.88 6.41 -2.75
C SER A 41 -3.54 5.13 -3.26
N THR A 42 -4.12 4.31 -2.39
CA THR A 42 -4.87 3.10 -2.78
C THR A 42 -6.13 3.44 -3.55
N PHE A 43 -6.82 4.52 -3.18
CA PHE A 43 -7.98 5.00 -3.91
C PHE A 43 -7.62 5.39 -5.35
N ILE A 44 -6.55 6.17 -5.54
CA ILE A 44 -6.08 6.58 -6.87
C ILE A 44 -5.67 5.37 -7.70
N SER A 45 -4.92 4.43 -7.11
CA SER A 45 -4.54 3.17 -7.75
C SER A 45 -5.77 2.38 -8.23
N THR A 46 -6.76 2.22 -7.35
CA THR A 46 -8.00 1.50 -7.67
C THR A 46 -8.83 2.21 -8.76
N LEU A 47 -8.93 3.53 -8.68
CA LEU A 47 -9.64 4.32 -9.68
C LEU A 47 -9.03 4.15 -11.07
N VAL A 48 -7.70 4.28 -11.18
CA VAL A 48 -6.97 4.10 -12.44
C VAL A 48 -7.10 2.66 -12.93
N GLY A 49 -7.01 1.66 -12.05
CA GLY A 49 -7.20 0.26 -12.38
C GLY A 49 -8.58 -0.02 -12.98
N VAL A 50 -9.65 0.48 -12.35
CA VAL A 50 -11.03 0.35 -12.84
C VAL A 50 -11.20 1.02 -14.21
N ILE A 51 -10.66 2.22 -14.40
CA ILE A 51 -10.71 2.93 -15.69
C ILE A 51 -9.94 2.15 -16.77
N ALA A 52 -8.72 1.69 -16.47
CA ALA A 52 -7.89 0.95 -17.41
C ALA A 52 -8.57 -0.34 -17.90
N VAL A 53 -9.14 -1.14 -16.98
CA VAL A 53 -9.89 -2.35 -17.36
C VAL A 53 -11.13 -2.00 -18.15
N SER A 54 -11.85 -0.95 -17.76
CA SER A 54 -13.07 -0.56 -18.46
C SER A 54 -12.79 -0.15 -19.91
N ILE A 55 -11.71 0.57 -20.14
CA ILE A 55 -11.24 0.90 -21.50
C ILE A 55 -10.84 -0.37 -22.25
N ALA A 56 -10.02 -1.24 -21.65
CA ALA A 56 -9.54 -2.47 -22.29
C ALA A 56 -10.67 -3.45 -22.64
N GLN A 57 -11.70 -3.55 -21.79
CA GLN A 57 -12.84 -4.45 -21.99
C GLN A 57 -14.06 -3.78 -22.64
N LYS A 58 -13.95 -2.49 -22.99
CA LYS A 58 -15.06 -1.68 -23.54
C LYS A 58 -16.31 -1.71 -22.65
N ILE A 59 -16.10 -1.73 -21.31
CA ILE A 59 -17.19 -1.68 -20.34
C ILE A 59 -17.68 -0.24 -20.24
N ASN A 60 -18.98 -0.05 -20.41
CA ASN A 60 -19.58 1.27 -20.27
C ASN A 60 -19.71 1.65 -18.80
N LEU A 61 -18.79 2.51 -18.32
CA LEU A 61 -18.84 3.09 -16.96
C LEU A 61 -19.94 4.17 -16.82
N ILE A 62 -20.49 4.66 -17.94
CA ILE A 62 -21.51 5.72 -17.95
C ILE A 62 -22.92 5.14 -17.63
N ASN A 63 -22.99 4.03 -16.95
CA ASN A 63 -24.23 3.46 -16.46
C ASN A 63 -24.64 4.18 -15.15
N LYS A 64 -25.89 4.64 -15.05
CA LYS A 64 -26.37 5.45 -13.90
C LYS A 64 -25.93 4.93 -12.54
N PRO A 65 -26.12 3.62 -12.17
CA PRO A 65 -25.73 3.14 -10.84
C PRO A 65 -24.20 3.15 -10.63
N ILE A 66 -23.43 2.84 -11.67
CA ILE A 66 -21.95 2.85 -11.58
C ILE A 66 -21.46 4.30 -11.44
N LEU A 67 -22.02 5.22 -12.22
CA LEU A 67 -21.64 6.62 -12.21
C LEU A 67 -21.99 7.29 -10.88
N ILE A 68 -23.14 6.96 -10.29
CA ILE A 68 -23.52 7.44 -8.95
C ILE A 68 -22.56 6.90 -7.91
N LEU A 69 -22.26 5.59 -7.91
CA LEU A 69 -21.34 4.98 -6.95
C LEU A 69 -19.94 5.59 -7.05
N MET A 70 -19.39 5.65 -8.28
CA MET A 70 -18.08 6.26 -8.52
C MET A 70 -18.06 7.74 -8.14
N GLY A 71 -19.14 8.48 -8.46
CA GLY A 71 -19.28 9.88 -8.10
C GLY A 71 -19.29 10.11 -6.59
N VAL A 72 -20.02 9.30 -5.83
CA VAL A 72 -20.05 9.37 -4.36
C VAL A 72 -18.67 9.08 -3.78
N ILE A 73 -18.01 8.04 -4.26
CA ILE A 73 -16.66 7.67 -3.80
C ILE A 73 -15.66 8.77 -4.13
N CYS A 74 -15.64 9.26 -5.37
CA CYS A 74 -14.77 10.35 -5.79
C CYS A 74 -15.03 11.64 -4.98
N LEU A 75 -16.28 11.96 -4.72
CA LEU A 75 -16.66 13.15 -3.93
C LEU A 75 -16.20 13.02 -2.48
N PHE A 76 -16.32 11.83 -1.89
CA PHE A 76 -15.81 11.55 -0.55
C PHE A 76 -14.29 11.74 -0.47
N PHE A 77 -13.53 11.14 -1.37
CA PHE A 77 -12.06 11.26 -1.37
C PHE A 77 -11.58 12.67 -1.75
N SER A 78 -12.27 13.33 -2.71
CA SER A 78 -11.97 14.74 -3.03
C SER A 78 -12.26 15.66 -1.84
N GLY A 79 -13.33 15.40 -1.10
CA GLY A 79 -13.64 16.09 0.15
C GLY A 79 -12.57 15.89 1.22
N LEU A 80 -12.06 14.66 1.37
CA LEU A 80 -10.93 14.39 2.25
C LEU A 80 -9.67 15.17 1.84
N ILE A 81 -9.30 15.12 0.57
CA ILE A 81 -8.15 15.87 0.04
C ILE A 81 -8.33 17.36 0.31
N TYR A 82 -9.51 17.92 0.01
CA TYR A 82 -9.81 19.33 0.25
C TYR A 82 -9.69 19.71 1.72
N LEU A 83 -10.22 18.88 2.63
CA LEU A 83 -10.09 19.10 4.07
C LEU A 83 -8.63 19.13 4.49
N PHE A 84 -7.84 18.15 4.05
CA PHE A 84 -6.42 18.08 4.41
C PHE A 84 -5.57 19.20 3.80
N LEU A 85 -5.91 19.69 2.61
CA LEU A 85 -5.23 20.86 2.00
C LEU A 85 -5.46 22.18 2.76
N ASN A 86 -6.55 22.27 3.55
CA ASN A 86 -6.90 23.46 4.33
C ASN A 86 -6.48 23.38 5.81
N ILE A 87 -5.82 22.30 6.21
CA ILE A 87 -5.34 22.07 7.58
C ILE A 87 -3.82 22.19 7.59
N SER A 88 -3.27 22.66 8.71
CA SER A 88 -1.81 22.73 8.87
C SER A 88 -1.18 21.34 8.84
N ARG A 89 0.08 21.23 8.40
CA ARG A 89 0.78 19.94 8.28
C ARG A 89 0.89 19.21 9.62
N GLU A 90 1.08 19.94 10.69
CA GLU A 90 1.16 19.41 12.05
C GLU A 90 -0.17 18.79 12.49
N GLU A 91 -1.27 19.45 12.15
CA GLU A 91 -2.63 18.95 12.38
C GLU A 91 -2.97 17.75 11.48
N MET A 92 -2.48 17.71 10.23
CA MET A 92 -2.66 16.56 9.32
C MET A 92 -2.19 15.24 9.95
N GLY A 93 -0.98 15.22 10.50
CA GLY A 93 -0.44 14.04 11.20
C GLY A 93 -1.29 13.65 12.40
N THR A 94 -1.72 14.62 13.19
CA THR A 94 -2.58 14.41 14.37
C THR A 94 -3.94 13.85 13.99
N TYR A 95 -4.62 14.43 12.98
CA TYR A 95 -5.92 13.93 12.53
C TYR A 95 -5.82 12.55 11.87
N SER A 96 -4.79 12.30 11.05
CA SER A 96 -4.53 10.98 10.47
C SER A 96 -4.38 9.92 11.56
N THR A 97 -3.57 10.22 12.58
CA THR A 97 -3.35 9.34 13.73
C THR A 97 -4.64 9.12 14.54
N LEU A 98 -5.40 10.18 14.80
CA LEU A 98 -6.66 10.10 15.54
C LEU A 98 -7.70 9.23 14.81
N ILE A 99 -7.89 9.47 13.51
CA ILE A 99 -8.84 8.72 12.68
C ILE A 99 -8.42 7.25 12.63
N ALA A 100 -7.14 6.95 12.39
CA ALA A 100 -6.62 5.59 12.36
C ALA A 100 -6.85 4.86 13.68
N ASN A 101 -6.53 5.50 14.80
CA ASN A 101 -6.68 4.91 16.12
C ASN A 101 -8.15 4.66 16.48
N ILE A 102 -9.06 5.60 16.14
CA ILE A 102 -10.51 5.44 16.34
C ILE A 102 -11.04 4.28 15.50
N LEU A 103 -10.60 4.16 14.23
CA LEU A 103 -11.02 3.06 13.35
C LEU A 103 -10.51 1.71 13.86
N LEU A 104 -9.22 1.61 14.22
CA LEU A 104 -8.63 0.39 14.75
C LEU A 104 -9.34 -0.05 16.03
N PHE A 105 -9.51 0.87 16.97
CA PHE A 105 -10.20 0.58 18.23
C PHE A 105 -11.67 0.22 18.01
N GLY A 106 -12.34 0.94 17.10
CA GLY A 106 -13.74 0.67 16.74
C GLY A 106 -13.93 -0.73 16.13
N VAL A 107 -13.01 -1.18 15.26
CA VAL A 107 -13.04 -2.54 14.70
C VAL A 107 -12.85 -3.60 15.78
N ILE A 108 -11.91 -3.40 16.71
CA ILE A 108 -11.68 -4.32 17.84
C ILE A 108 -12.96 -4.42 18.70
N ILE A 109 -13.54 -3.27 19.09
CA ILE A 109 -14.79 -3.24 19.85
C ILE A 109 -15.91 -3.93 19.09
N LEU A 110 -16.06 -3.65 17.79
CA LEU A 110 -17.10 -4.24 16.95
C LEU A 110 -17.01 -5.78 16.95
N PHE A 111 -15.80 -6.33 16.81
CA PHE A 111 -15.61 -7.79 16.85
C PHE A 111 -15.96 -8.36 18.22
N ILE A 112 -15.52 -7.73 19.32
CA ILE A 112 -15.83 -8.16 20.68
C ILE A 112 -17.34 -8.13 20.92
N LEU A 113 -18.01 -7.01 20.63
CA LEU A 113 -19.46 -6.85 20.82
C LEU A 113 -20.25 -7.84 19.97
N THR A 114 -19.82 -8.08 18.72
CA THR A 114 -20.48 -9.04 17.83
C THR A 114 -20.32 -10.47 18.36
N GLY A 115 -19.14 -10.83 18.88
CA GLY A 115 -18.87 -12.10 19.50
C GLY A 115 -19.73 -12.32 20.75
N VAL A 116 -19.78 -11.33 21.65
CA VAL A 116 -20.63 -11.36 22.86
C VAL A 116 -22.12 -11.49 22.49
N ARG A 117 -22.58 -10.70 21.49
CA ARG A 117 -23.98 -10.77 21.02
C ARG A 117 -24.34 -12.15 20.43
N LYS A 118 -23.40 -12.79 19.74
CA LYS A 118 -23.56 -14.15 19.20
C LYS A 118 -23.28 -15.25 20.24
N LYS A 119 -22.99 -14.90 21.50
CA LYS A 119 -22.67 -15.83 22.57
C LYS A 119 -21.46 -16.73 22.26
N ILE A 120 -20.49 -16.22 21.50
CA ILE A 120 -19.23 -16.90 21.21
C ILE A 120 -18.26 -16.63 22.34
N ASN A 121 -17.44 -17.61 22.73
CA ASN A 121 -16.32 -17.37 23.63
C ASN A 121 -15.26 -16.54 22.90
N VAL A 122 -15.30 -15.22 23.13
CA VAL A 122 -14.45 -14.25 22.44
C VAL A 122 -12.96 -14.50 22.74
N TYR A 123 -12.63 -14.91 23.97
CA TYR A 123 -11.25 -15.17 24.37
C TYR A 123 -10.67 -16.38 23.61
N ASP A 124 -11.37 -17.51 23.60
CA ASP A 124 -10.90 -18.71 22.91
C ASP A 124 -10.80 -18.49 21.40
N SER A 125 -11.79 -17.81 20.82
CA SER A 125 -11.76 -17.45 19.39
C SER A 125 -10.56 -16.52 19.04
N PHE A 126 -10.25 -15.58 19.92
CA PHE A 126 -9.07 -14.72 19.77
C PHE A 126 -7.77 -15.54 19.85
N VAL A 127 -7.65 -16.42 20.84
CA VAL A 127 -6.45 -17.27 21.02
C VAL A 127 -6.25 -18.21 19.82
N GLU A 128 -7.33 -18.78 19.28
CA GLU A 128 -7.26 -19.62 18.08
C GLU A 128 -6.75 -18.82 16.86
N GLY A 129 -7.33 -17.66 16.59
CA GLY A 129 -6.87 -16.77 15.53
C GLY A 129 -5.43 -16.29 15.73
N ALA A 130 -5.02 -16.03 16.98
CA ALA A 130 -3.65 -15.64 17.29
C ALA A 130 -2.64 -16.77 16.98
N LYS A 131 -3.00 -18.04 17.24
CA LYS A 131 -2.16 -19.19 16.87
C LYS A 131 -1.96 -19.30 15.36
N GLU A 132 -3.02 -19.11 14.58
CA GLU A 132 -2.92 -19.10 13.12
C GLU A 132 -2.03 -17.95 12.62
N GLY A 133 -2.19 -16.75 13.20
CA GLY A 133 -1.35 -15.59 12.92
C GLY A 133 0.12 -15.86 13.24
N PHE A 134 0.43 -16.48 14.38
CA PHE A 134 1.79 -16.87 14.75
C PHE A 134 2.39 -17.87 13.75
N THR A 135 1.64 -18.90 13.35
CA THR A 135 2.07 -19.89 12.37
C THR A 135 2.40 -19.22 11.02
N THR A 136 1.56 -18.28 10.61
CA THR A 136 1.79 -17.50 9.39
C THR A 136 3.05 -16.65 9.51
N ALA A 137 3.28 -15.97 10.65
CA ALA A 137 4.46 -15.17 10.90
C ALA A 137 5.75 -16.03 10.82
N VAL A 138 5.77 -17.18 11.49
CA VAL A 138 6.93 -18.11 11.44
C VAL A 138 7.20 -18.58 10.01
N ARG A 139 6.18 -18.85 9.21
CA ARG A 139 6.32 -19.25 7.79
C ARG A 139 6.95 -18.14 6.93
N ILE A 140 6.68 -16.88 7.24
CA ILE A 140 7.18 -15.73 6.46
C ILE A 140 8.63 -15.38 6.82
N ILE A 141 9.10 -15.65 8.03
CA ILE A 141 10.44 -15.28 8.52
C ILE A 141 11.57 -15.72 7.56
N PRO A 142 11.66 -16.99 7.08
CA PRO A 142 12.75 -17.40 6.20
C PRO A 142 12.80 -16.60 4.89
N TYR A 143 11.64 -16.30 4.32
CA TYR A 143 11.57 -15.49 3.09
C TYR A 143 12.00 -14.04 3.36
N LEU A 144 11.61 -13.47 4.51
CA LEU A 144 12.01 -12.13 4.89
C LEU A 144 13.53 -12.05 5.09
N VAL A 145 14.13 -13.02 5.80
CA VAL A 145 15.58 -13.10 6.02
C VAL A 145 16.32 -13.23 4.68
N ALA A 146 15.88 -14.13 3.80
CA ALA A 146 16.50 -14.30 2.47
C ALA A 146 16.45 -13.00 1.65
N PHE A 147 15.31 -12.29 1.70
CA PHE A 147 15.18 -10.99 1.05
C PHE A 147 16.09 -9.92 1.64
N LEU A 148 16.15 -9.78 2.95
CA LEU A 148 17.01 -8.80 3.63
C LEU A 148 18.50 -9.06 3.32
N VAL A 149 18.92 -10.33 3.31
CA VAL A 149 20.29 -10.71 2.91
C VAL A 149 20.53 -10.35 1.44
N GLY A 150 19.60 -10.68 0.54
CA GLY A 150 19.71 -10.34 -0.87
C GLY A 150 19.82 -8.83 -1.11
N ILE A 151 18.99 -8.03 -0.40
CA ILE A 151 19.04 -6.56 -0.45
C ILE A 151 20.37 -6.04 0.07
N ALA A 152 20.86 -6.58 1.20
CA ALA A 152 22.15 -6.19 1.76
C ALA A 152 23.30 -6.45 0.77
N VAL A 153 23.32 -7.61 0.11
CA VAL A 153 24.29 -7.92 -0.94
C VAL A 153 24.15 -6.97 -2.13
N PHE A 154 22.93 -6.70 -2.59
CA PHE A 154 22.68 -5.80 -3.72
C PHE A 154 23.10 -4.35 -3.42
N ARG A 155 22.88 -3.90 -2.17
CA ARG A 155 23.32 -2.58 -1.70
C ARG A 155 24.85 -2.51 -1.56
N THR A 156 25.47 -3.49 -0.88
CA THR A 156 26.93 -3.49 -0.65
C THR A 156 27.73 -3.72 -1.93
N SER A 157 27.16 -4.35 -2.96
CA SER A 157 27.80 -4.47 -4.28
C SER A 157 27.85 -3.15 -5.08
N GLY A 158 27.15 -2.09 -4.62
CA GLY A 158 27.00 -0.84 -5.35
C GLY A 158 26.02 -0.89 -6.52
N ALA A 159 25.41 -2.04 -6.81
CA ALA A 159 24.49 -2.19 -7.92
C ALA A 159 23.20 -1.38 -7.71
N MET A 160 22.74 -1.28 -6.46
CA MET A 160 21.59 -0.44 -6.12
C MET A 160 21.90 1.04 -6.34
N ASP A 161 23.05 1.51 -5.87
CA ASP A 161 23.45 2.91 -6.01
C ASP A 161 23.61 3.28 -7.48
N PHE A 162 24.18 2.39 -8.30
CA PHE A 162 24.28 2.58 -9.75
C PHE A 162 22.92 2.80 -10.42
N LEU A 163 21.91 1.98 -10.05
CA LEU A 163 20.54 2.13 -10.58
C LEU A 163 19.88 3.43 -10.11
N ILE A 164 19.99 3.72 -8.81
CA ILE A 164 19.41 4.94 -8.20
C ILE A 164 20.05 6.18 -8.81
N ASP A 165 21.38 6.22 -8.95
CA ASP A 165 22.10 7.37 -9.51
C ASP A 165 21.76 7.57 -10.99
N GLY A 166 21.60 6.50 -11.77
CA GLY A 166 21.16 6.59 -13.15
C GLY A 166 19.77 7.23 -13.28
N ILE A 167 18.83 6.84 -12.44
CA ILE A 167 17.47 7.42 -12.42
C ILE A 167 17.53 8.85 -11.87
N ARG A 168 18.30 9.11 -10.81
CA ARG A 168 18.48 10.42 -10.21
C ARG A 168 19.01 11.44 -11.25
N MET A 169 19.98 11.05 -12.07
CA MET A 169 20.47 11.91 -13.17
C MET A 169 19.34 12.24 -14.16
N GLY A 170 18.51 11.27 -14.54
CA GLY A 170 17.38 11.50 -15.44
C GLY A 170 16.33 12.44 -14.82
N VAL A 171 15.98 12.24 -13.55
CA VAL A 171 15.01 13.06 -12.82
C VAL A 171 15.52 14.48 -12.63
N SER A 172 16.79 14.64 -12.25
CA SER A 172 17.44 15.94 -12.07
C SER A 172 17.55 16.70 -13.41
N ALA A 173 17.83 16.01 -14.51
CA ALA A 173 17.84 16.61 -15.84
C ALA A 173 16.44 17.12 -16.28
N ALA A 174 15.37 16.53 -15.74
CA ALA A 174 13.99 17.00 -15.92
C ALA A 174 13.61 18.15 -14.97
N GLY A 175 14.52 18.61 -14.09
CA GLY A 175 14.27 19.69 -13.12
C GLY A 175 13.34 19.29 -11.97
N LEU A 176 13.15 18.00 -11.71
CA LEU A 176 12.31 17.48 -10.63
C LEU A 176 13.15 17.21 -9.38
N ASP A 177 12.50 17.27 -8.21
CA ASP A 177 13.11 16.86 -6.95
C ASP A 177 13.47 15.37 -6.98
N THR A 178 14.65 15.05 -6.48
CA THR A 178 15.21 13.68 -6.51
C THR A 178 15.05 12.91 -5.21
N GLN A 179 14.45 13.51 -4.18
CA GLN A 179 14.33 12.90 -2.86
C GLN A 179 13.53 11.57 -2.88
N PHE A 180 12.51 11.47 -3.74
CA PHE A 180 11.70 10.26 -3.88
C PHE A 180 12.45 9.10 -4.53
N VAL A 181 13.56 9.34 -5.21
CA VAL A 181 14.31 8.32 -5.98
C VAL A 181 14.80 7.19 -5.08
N GLU A 182 15.12 7.51 -3.82
CA GLU A 182 15.49 6.51 -2.81
C GLU A 182 14.36 5.51 -2.47
N GLY A 183 13.11 5.87 -2.75
CA GLY A 183 11.95 4.98 -2.60
C GLY A 183 11.71 4.05 -3.80
N LEU A 184 12.39 4.27 -4.93
CA LEU A 184 12.21 3.47 -6.16
C LEU A 184 12.42 1.97 -5.96
N PRO A 185 13.40 1.49 -5.19
CA PRO A 185 13.54 0.06 -4.95
C PRO A 185 12.26 -0.59 -4.39
N THR A 186 11.60 0.09 -3.45
CA THR A 186 10.31 -0.37 -2.90
C THR A 186 9.21 -0.36 -3.96
N MET A 187 9.14 0.71 -4.77
CA MET A 187 8.14 0.85 -5.85
C MET A 187 8.27 -0.24 -6.91
N LEU A 188 9.49 -0.50 -7.37
CA LEU A 188 9.77 -1.51 -8.39
C LEU A 188 9.54 -2.95 -7.88
N MET A 189 9.83 -3.17 -6.60
CA MET A 189 9.65 -4.48 -5.99
C MET A 189 8.18 -4.80 -5.69
N LYS A 190 7.34 -3.79 -5.48
CA LYS A 190 5.94 -3.97 -5.05
C LYS A 190 5.10 -4.84 -5.98
N PRO A 191 5.07 -4.64 -7.31
CA PRO A 191 4.36 -5.53 -8.23
C PRO A 191 4.91 -6.95 -8.25
N LEU A 192 6.23 -7.11 -8.03
CA LEU A 192 6.94 -8.38 -8.16
C LEU A 192 6.80 -9.26 -6.91
N SER A 193 6.97 -8.67 -5.72
CA SER A 193 7.01 -9.40 -4.46
C SER A 193 6.61 -8.53 -3.27
N GLY A 194 5.50 -8.87 -2.63
CA GLY A 194 5.03 -8.17 -1.43
C GLY A 194 5.97 -8.31 -0.23
N SER A 195 6.60 -9.47 -0.04
CA SER A 195 7.63 -9.68 0.98
C SER A 195 8.93 -8.95 0.65
N GLY A 196 9.31 -8.91 -0.64
CA GLY A 196 10.46 -8.15 -1.11
C GLY A 196 10.28 -6.64 -0.92
N ALA A 197 9.16 -6.09 -1.33
CA ALA A 197 8.86 -4.67 -1.13
C ALA A 197 8.81 -4.31 0.37
N ARG A 198 8.31 -5.22 1.22
CA ARG A 198 8.35 -5.07 2.68
C ARG A 198 9.79 -5.04 3.20
N GLY A 199 10.65 -5.93 2.71
CA GLY A 199 12.08 -5.92 3.03
C GLY A 199 12.74 -4.60 2.64
N MET A 200 12.47 -4.08 1.44
CA MET A 200 12.95 -2.77 0.98
C MET A 200 12.44 -1.61 1.85
N MET A 201 11.18 -1.66 2.26
CA MET A 201 10.60 -0.67 3.19
C MET A 201 11.31 -0.70 4.54
N LEU A 202 11.55 -1.88 5.10
CA LEU A 202 12.25 -2.03 6.39
C LEU A 202 13.70 -1.58 6.30
N ASP A 203 14.39 -1.90 5.20
CA ASP A 203 15.75 -1.44 4.94
C ASP A 203 15.83 0.08 4.81
N ALA A 204 14.88 0.69 4.11
CA ALA A 204 14.76 2.16 4.01
C ALA A 204 14.52 2.80 5.38
N MET A 205 13.65 2.22 6.22
CA MET A 205 13.43 2.70 7.59
C MET A 205 14.67 2.57 8.48
N ASN A 206 15.44 1.47 8.33
CA ASN A 206 16.69 1.29 9.06
C ASN A 206 17.76 2.29 8.63
N THR A 207 17.85 2.57 7.34
CA THR A 207 18.91 3.41 6.77
C THR A 207 18.63 4.90 6.98
N TYR A 208 17.40 5.32 6.74
CA TYR A 208 17.01 6.75 6.73
C TYR A 208 16.18 7.17 7.94
N GLY A 209 15.67 6.20 8.71
CA GLY A 209 14.75 6.43 9.82
C GLY A 209 13.28 6.25 9.42
N ALA A 210 12.46 5.72 10.35
CA ALA A 210 11.05 5.45 10.10
C ALA A 210 10.20 6.72 9.87
N ASP A 211 10.59 7.83 10.50
CA ASP A 211 9.91 9.13 10.38
C ASP A 211 10.53 10.05 9.33
N SER A 212 11.57 9.59 8.62
CA SER A 212 12.13 10.32 7.48
C SER A 212 11.14 10.35 6.32
N PHE A 213 11.33 11.29 5.39
CA PHE A 213 10.57 11.35 4.14
C PHE A 213 10.60 9.99 3.40
N ILE A 214 11.79 9.39 3.30
CA ILE A 214 12.00 8.11 2.60
C ILE A 214 11.30 6.95 3.34
N GLY A 215 11.42 6.87 4.66
CA GLY A 215 10.75 5.86 5.46
C GLY A 215 9.22 5.94 5.36
N ARG A 216 8.66 7.14 5.37
CA ARG A 216 7.24 7.39 5.14
C ARG A 216 6.83 7.06 3.71
N LEU A 217 7.59 7.50 2.71
CA LEU A 217 7.36 7.18 1.30
C LEU A 217 7.30 5.68 1.06
N CYS A 218 8.30 4.92 1.52
CA CYS A 218 8.33 3.47 1.38
C CYS A 218 7.14 2.78 2.09
N SER A 219 6.70 3.34 3.22
CA SER A 219 5.50 2.88 3.94
C SER A 219 4.23 3.09 3.11
N ILE A 220 4.08 4.27 2.51
CA ILE A 220 2.92 4.61 1.69
C ILE A 220 2.91 3.76 0.41
N VAL A 221 4.06 3.62 -0.24
CA VAL A 221 4.22 2.74 -1.42
C VAL A 221 3.85 1.29 -1.08
N GLN A 222 4.34 0.77 0.05
CA GLN A 222 3.99 -0.58 0.48
C GLN A 222 2.49 -0.76 0.70
N GLY A 223 1.80 0.29 1.11
CA GLY A 223 0.35 0.32 1.32
C GLY A 223 -0.47 0.70 0.08
N SER A 224 0.12 1.21 -0.99
CA SER A 224 -0.61 1.80 -2.12
C SER A 224 -1.27 0.80 -3.07
N SER A 225 -0.80 -0.45 -3.10
CA SER A 225 -1.38 -1.55 -3.91
C SER A 225 -1.06 -2.90 -3.28
N ASP A 226 -1.56 -3.99 -3.86
CA ASP A 226 -1.11 -5.36 -3.54
C ASP A 226 -0.08 -5.83 -4.58
N THR A 227 0.38 -7.07 -4.44
CA THR A 227 1.44 -7.64 -5.30
C THR A 227 0.82 -8.23 -6.57
N THR A 228 0.90 -7.50 -7.67
CA THR A 228 0.24 -7.85 -8.93
C THR A 228 0.54 -9.27 -9.41
N PHE A 229 1.82 -9.65 -9.53
CA PHE A 229 2.17 -10.97 -10.07
C PHE A 229 1.74 -12.11 -9.15
N TYR A 230 1.80 -11.92 -7.82
CA TYR A 230 1.33 -12.92 -6.87
C TYR A 230 -0.19 -13.11 -6.96
N VAL A 231 -0.96 -12.02 -6.96
CA VAL A 231 -2.43 -12.06 -7.04
C VAL A 231 -2.86 -12.72 -8.36
N VAL A 232 -2.25 -12.32 -9.48
CA VAL A 232 -2.54 -12.90 -10.79
C VAL A 232 -2.22 -14.40 -10.81
N ALA A 233 -1.05 -14.80 -10.33
CA ALA A 233 -0.65 -16.22 -10.30
C ALA A 233 -1.58 -17.05 -9.39
N LEU A 234 -1.95 -16.52 -8.23
CA LEU A 234 -2.83 -17.21 -7.28
C LEU A 234 -4.22 -17.44 -7.87
N TYR A 235 -4.86 -16.39 -8.38
CA TYR A 235 -6.25 -16.49 -8.85
C TYR A 235 -6.38 -17.20 -10.19
N PHE A 236 -5.53 -16.90 -11.18
CA PHE A 236 -5.57 -17.62 -12.46
C PHE A 236 -5.08 -19.05 -12.33
N GLY A 237 -4.06 -19.27 -11.49
CA GLY A 237 -3.53 -20.61 -11.20
C GLY A 237 -4.56 -21.53 -10.53
N SER A 238 -5.34 -21.00 -9.57
CA SER A 238 -6.36 -21.79 -8.86
C SER A 238 -7.49 -22.29 -9.77
N VAL A 239 -7.76 -21.60 -10.87
CA VAL A 239 -8.80 -21.97 -11.86
C VAL A 239 -8.22 -22.51 -13.17
N GLY A 240 -6.91 -22.75 -13.25
CA GLY A 240 -6.24 -23.33 -14.41
C GLY A 240 -6.22 -22.43 -15.66
N ILE A 241 -6.45 -21.12 -15.51
CA ILE A 241 -6.41 -20.16 -16.63
C ILE A 241 -4.98 -19.73 -16.86
N ARG A 242 -4.47 -19.97 -18.10
CA ARG A 242 -3.10 -19.60 -18.49
C ARG A 242 -3.01 -18.22 -19.15
N ASN A 243 -4.08 -17.74 -19.79
CA ASN A 243 -4.08 -16.46 -20.48
C ASN A 243 -4.66 -15.38 -19.57
N THR A 244 -3.82 -14.43 -19.18
CA THR A 244 -4.18 -13.31 -18.28
C THR A 244 -4.81 -12.12 -19.02
N TYR A 245 -4.80 -12.13 -20.36
CA TYR A 245 -5.29 -11.03 -21.20
C TYR A 245 -4.76 -9.66 -20.74
N TYR A 246 -5.67 -8.73 -20.46
CA TYR A 246 -5.34 -7.35 -20.03
C TYR A 246 -5.09 -7.21 -18.53
N THR A 247 -5.17 -8.29 -17.74
CA THR A 247 -5.06 -8.19 -16.28
C THR A 247 -3.72 -7.61 -15.85
N ILE A 248 -2.60 -8.19 -16.33
CA ILE A 248 -1.26 -7.72 -15.94
C ILE A 248 -1.01 -6.27 -16.38
N PRO A 249 -1.21 -5.87 -17.64
CA PRO A 249 -1.02 -4.47 -18.03
C PRO A 249 -1.88 -3.48 -17.25
N CYS A 250 -3.15 -3.79 -17.02
CA CYS A 250 -4.04 -2.92 -16.25
C CYS A 250 -3.64 -2.82 -14.78
N SER A 251 -3.21 -3.94 -14.17
CA SER A 251 -2.72 -3.94 -12.79
C SER A 251 -1.41 -3.16 -12.65
N LEU A 252 -0.46 -3.33 -13.56
CA LEU A 252 0.79 -2.57 -13.53
C LEU A 252 0.57 -1.07 -13.75
N LEU A 253 -0.43 -0.69 -14.55
CA LEU A 253 -0.83 0.71 -14.68
C LEU A 253 -1.42 1.26 -13.38
N ALA A 254 -2.22 0.45 -12.68
CA ALA A 254 -2.74 0.80 -11.36
C ALA A 254 -1.62 0.91 -10.31
N ASP A 255 -0.64 -0.02 -10.31
CA ASP A 255 0.54 0.03 -9.44
C ASP A 255 1.36 1.31 -9.68
N LEU A 256 1.60 1.66 -10.95
CA LEU A 256 2.30 2.88 -11.31
C LEU A 256 1.55 4.12 -10.81
N ALA A 257 0.24 4.17 -11.00
CA ALA A 257 -0.59 5.27 -10.51
C ALA A 257 -0.57 5.35 -8.98
N GLY A 258 -0.60 4.21 -8.29
CA GLY A 258 -0.46 4.11 -6.83
C GLY A 258 0.90 4.60 -6.35
N ALA A 259 1.99 4.26 -7.05
CA ALA A 259 3.34 4.73 -6.74
C ALA A 259 3.48 6.25 -6.92
N VAL A 260 2.98 6.78 -8.04
CA VAL A 260 2.96 8.24 -8.30
C VAL A 260 2.12 8.97 -7.24
N ALA A 261 0.95 8.42 -6.91
CA ALA A 261 0.11 8.96 -5.84
C ALA A 261 0.82 8.92 -4.48
N ALA A 262 1.53 7.83 -4.16
CA ALA A 262 2.30 7.70 -2.92
C ALA A 262 3.39 8.79 -2.81
N VAL A 263 4.13 9.03 -3.90
CA VAL A 263 5.11 10.15 -3.97
C VAL A 263 4.41 11.48 -3.71
N THR A 264 3.34 11.76 -4.46
CA THR A 264 2.60 13.02 -4.35
C THR A 264 2.05 13.24 -2.94
N MET A 265 1.45 12.20 -2.33
CA MET A 265 0.93 12.27 -0.96
C MET A 265 2.05 12.45 0.06
N THR A 266 3.22 11.83 -0.14
CA THR A 266 4.37 12.03 0.76
C THR A 266 4.84 13.48 0.75
N TYR A 267 4.96 14.09 -0.44
CA TYR A 267 5.28 15.52 -0.54
C TYR A 267 4.20 16.41 0.09
N LEU A 268 2.93 16.07 -0.14
CA LEU A 268 1.82 16.86 0.38
C LEU A 268 1.75 16.87 1.91
N PHE A 269 2.02 15.73 2.53
CA PHE A 269 1.82 15.54 3.97
C PHE A 269 3.07 15.79 4.80
N PHE A 270 4.28 15.65 4.23
CA PHE A 270 5.51 15.57 5.03
C PHE A 270 6.64 16.50 4.56
N THR A 271 6.44 17.31 3.52
CA THR A 271 7.34 18.39 3.10
C THR A 271 6.63 19.73 3.11
#